data_8f380eb372764db1aa6527128a90ecba
#
_entry.id   8f380eb372764db1aa6527128a90ecba
#
_cell.length_a   1.000
_cell.length_b   1.000
_cell.length_c   1.000
_cell.angle_alpha   90.00
_cell.angle_beta   90.00
_cell.angle_gamma   90.00
#
_symmetry.space_group_name_H-M   'P 1'
#
loop_
_entity.id
_entity.type
_entity.pdbx_description
1 polymer ?
#
loop_
_entity_poly.entity_id
_entity_poly.type
_entity_poly.pdbx_seq_one_letter_code
_entity_poly.pdbx_strand_id
1 'polypeptide(L)'
;MRFLEIGLSPKATKRLLIKFAEPDMEIHFGSKTGSTYIDHGDKKKRENYLRRHSVLEDWRRVNPGSLSRYLLWGDSTDLGKNLRTFLKDFEIEV
;
A
#
# COMPACT_ATOMS: atom_id res chain seq x y z
N MET A 1 -0.52 17.39 0.85
CA MET A 1 0.26 16.29 0.24
C MET A 1 -0.32 15.95 -1.11
N ARG A 2 0.54 15.75 -2.08
CA ARG A 2 0.13 15.48 -3.46
C ARG A 2 0.82 14.22 -3.98
N PHE A 3 0.05 13.35 -4.64
CA PHE A 3 0.58 12.14 -5.25
C PHE A 3 1.35 12.49 -6.54
N LEU A 4 2.55 11.92 -6.70
CA LEU A 4 3.37 12.12 -7.89
C LEU A 4 3.40 10.86 -8.77
N GLU A 5 3.84 9.73 -8.23
CA GLU A 5 3.94 8.50 -9.01
C GLU A 5 4.04 7.27 -8.13
N ILE A 6 3.77 6.11 -8.72
CA ILE A 6 3.98 4.80 -8.11
C ILE A 6 4.62 3.88 -9.14
N GLY A 7 5.53 3.03 -8.69
CA GLY A 7 6.20 2.09 -9.58
C GLY A 7 6.93 1.01 -8.80
N LEU A 8 7.77 0.25 -9.50
CA LEU A 8 8.56 -0.81 -8.88
C LEU A 8 9.68 -0.20 -8.06
N SER A 9 9.92 -0.76 -6.86
CA SER A 9 11.02 -0.31 -6.03
C SER A 9 12.34 -0.88 -6.54
N PRO A 10 13.42 -0.07 -6.61
CA PRO A 10 14.75 -0.58 -6.93
C PRO A 10 15.42 -1.32 -5.77
N LYS A 11 14.85 -1.25 -4.56
CA LYS A 11 15.41 -1.95 -3.39
C LYS A 11 15.22 -3.45 -3.50
N ALA A 12 16.24 -4.21 -3.07
CA ALA A 12 16.25 -5.67 -3.20
C ALA A 12 15.09 -6.34 -2.45
N THR A 13 14.63 -5.76 -1.34
CA THR A 13 13.62 -6.37 -0.46
C THR A 13 12.24 -5.76 -0.58
N LYS A 14 12.08 -4.64 -1.28
CA LYS A 14 10.82 -3.91 -1.38
C LYS A 14 10.20 -4.04 -2.76
N ARG A 15 8.87 -4.14 -2.81
CA ARG A 15 8.14 -4.36 -4.06
C ARG A 15 7.84 -3.07 -4.82
N LEU A 16 7.30 -2.07 -4.12
CA LEU A 16 6.82 -0.84 -4.74
C LEU A 16 7.44 0.39 -4.10
N LEU A 17 7.44 1.47 -4.88
CA LEU A 17 7.86 2.81 -4.46
C LEU A 17 6.75 3.78 -4.81
N ILE A 18 6.33 4.60 -3.86
CA ILE A 18 5.39 5.68 -4.09
C ILE A 18 6.05 7.00 -3.72
N LYS A 19 5.79 8.04 -4.50
CA LYS A 19 6.35 9.38 -4.29
C LYS A 19 5.25 10.40 -4.11
N PHE A 20 5.45 11.30 -3.16
CA PHE A 20 4.56 12.42 -2.86
C PHE A 20 5.34 13.73 -2.84
N ALA A 21 4.61 14.84 -3.03
CA ALA A 21 5.11 16.19 -2.80
C ALA A 21 4.32 16.84 -1.68
N GLU A 22 4.93 17.84 -1.02
CA GLU A 22 4.28 18.71 -0.01
C GLU A 22 3.74 17.93 1.19
N PRO A 23 4.61 17.26 1.97
CA PRO A 23 6.09 17.25 1.89
C PRO A 23 6.60 16.23 0.86
N ASP A 24 7.82 16.42 0.39
CA ASP A 24 8.48 15.45 -0.47
C ASP A 24 8.75 14.17 0.30
N MET A 25 8.21 13.07 -0.19
CA MET A 25 8.33 11.76 0.44
C MET A 25 8.49 10.67 -0.60
N GLU A 26 9.38 9.73 -0.31
CA GLU A 26 9.51 8.48 -1.06
C GLU A 26 9.34 7.34 -0.08
N ILE A 27 8.40 6.46 -0.33
CA ILE A 27 8.12 5.34 0.57
C ILE A 27 8.19 4.04 -0.23
N HIS A 28 9.10 3.16 0.17
CA HIS A 28 9.19 1.80 -0.37
C HIS A 28 8.37 0.88 0.52
N PHE A 29 7.55 0.04 -0.09
CA PHE A 29 6.67 -0.82 0.69
C PHE A 29 6.40 -2.15 -0.01
N GLY A 30 5.89 -3.11 0.76
CA GLY A 30 5.63 -4.46 0.30
C GLY A 30 6.90 -5.31 0.24
N SER A 31 6.73 -6.63 0.31
CA SER A 31 7.83 -7.57 0.18
C SER A 31 7.99 -7.98 -1.27
N LYS A 32 9.21 -7.96 -1.78
CA LYS A 32 9.50 -8.38 -3.15
C LYS A 32 9.23 -9.88 -3.37
N THR A 33 9.34 -10.68 -2.33
CA THR A 33 9.17 -12.14 -2.43
C THR A 33 7.81 -12.64 -1.96
N GLY A 34 7.00 -11.77 -1.35
CA GLY A 34 5.69 -12.15 -0.84
C GLY A 34 4.59 -12.05 -1.87
N SER A 35 3.51 -12.82 -1.66
CA SER A 35 2.29 -12.72 -2.45
C SER A 35 1.23 -12.00 -1.62
N THR A 36 0.45 -11.13 -2.26
CA THR A 36 -0.55 -10.29 -1.59
C THR A 36 -1.93 -10.48 -2.21
N TYR A 37 -2.93 -9.81 -1.64
CA TYR A 37 -4.32 -9.95 -2.13
C TYR A 37 -4.46 -9.56 -3.61
N ILE A 38 -3.73 -8.55 -4.08
CA ILE A 38 -3.79 -8.18 -5.50
C ILE A 38 -3.22 -9.28 -6.41
N ASP A 39 -2.41 -10.19 -5.86
CA ASP A 39 -1.82 -11.31 -6.62
C ASP A 39 -2.72 -12.53 -6.63
N HIS A 40 -3.28 -12.93 -5.47
CA HIS A 40 -3.98 -14.21 -5.33
C HIS A 40 -5.49 -14.09 -5.16
N GLY A 41 -6.00 -12.94 -4.72
CA GLY A 41 -7.44 -12.75 -4.51
C GLY A 41 -8.06 -13.65 -3.43
N ASP A 42 -7.24 -14.21 -2.54
CA ASP A 42 -7.69 -15.12 -1.50
C ASP A 42 -8.19 -14.34 -0.29
N LYS A 43 -9.51 -14.31 -0.10
CA LYS A 43 -10.14 -13.55 0.98
C LYS A 43 -9.74 -14.04 2.37
N LYS A 44 -9.48 -15.33 2.53
CA LYS A 44 -9.09 -15.89 3.82
C LYS A 44 -7.68 -15.44 4.19
N LYS A 45 -6.76 -15.44 3.23
CA LYS A 45 -5.40 -14.94 3.44
C LYS A 45 -5.43 -13.45 3.76
N ARG A 46 -6.28 -12.69 3.09
CA ARG A 46 -6.46 -11.25 3.37
C ARG A 46 -6.94 -11.04 4.79
N GLU A 47 -7.96 -11.77 5.23
CA GLU A 47 -8.49 -11.67 6.57
C GLU A 47 -7.42 -11.97 7.62
N ASN A 48 -6.63 -13.01 7.41
CA ASN A 48 -5.53 -13.37 8.31
C ASN A 48 -4.44 -12.28 8.36
N TYR A 49 -4.09 -11.69 7.20
CA TYR A 49 -3.15 -10.59 7.13
C TYR A 49 -3.65 -9.40 7.95
N LEU A 50 -4.89 -8.99 7.75
CA LEU A 50 -5.48 -7.84 8.44
C LEU A 50 -5.48 -8.06 9.94
N ARG A 51 -5.82 -9.27 10.39
CA ARG A 51 -5.87 -9.60 11.81
C ARG A 51 -4.49 -9.51 12.46
N ARG A 52 -3.44 -10.04 11.79
CA ARG A 52 -2.09 -10.02 12.34
C ARG A 52 -1.50 -8.62 12.37
N HIS A 53 -1.68 -7.86 11.31
CA HIS A 53 -1.01 -6.57 11.16
C HIS A 53 -1.74 -5.43 11.87
N SER A 54 -3.05 -5.55 12.10
CA SER A 54 -3.83 -4.48 12.75
C SER A 54 -3.34 -4.14 14.15
N VAL A 55 -2.75 -5.09 14.86
CA VAL A 55 -2.25 -4.87 16.22
C VAL A 55 -0.83 -4.32 16.26
N LEU A 56 -0.12 -4.33 15.12
CA LEU A 56 1.29 -3.94 15.04
C LEU A 56 1.51 -2.64 14.29
N GLU A 57 0.56 -2.20 13.47
CA GLU A 57 0.75 -1.11 12.53
C GLU A 57 -0.27 0.01 12.75
N ASP A 58 0.15 1.23 12.45
CA ASP A 58 -0.76 2.39 12.46
C ASP A 58 -1.22 2.64 11.01
N TRP A 59 -2.46 2.24 10.72
CA TRP A 59 -3.05 2.40 9.40
C TRP A 59 -3.73 3.76 9.17
N ARG A 60 -3.67 4.64 10.16
CA ARG A 60 -4.26 5.97 10.07
C ARG A 60 -3.33 6.98 9.42
N ARG A 61 -2.06 6.64 9.29
CA ARG A 61 -1.01 7.51 8.73
C ARG A 61 -0.46 6.92 7.45
N VAL A 62 0.17 7.79 6.64
CA VAL A 62 0.87 7.36 5.43
C VAL A 62 2.24 6.80 5.82
N ASN A 63 2.39 5.50 5.74
CA ASN A 63 3.62 4.77 6.09
C ASN A 63 3.66 3.45 5.31
N PRO A 64 4.78 2.70 5.34
CA PRO A 64 4.86 1.44 4.61
C PRO A 64 3.76 0.44 4.99
N GLY A 65 3.38 0.38 6.25
CA GLY A 65 2.33 -0.52 6.72
C GLY A 65 0.96 -0.19 6.15
N SER A 66 0.56 1.10 6.19
CA SER A 66 -0.73 1.52 5.66
C SER A 66 -0.77 1.39 4.14
N LEU A 67 0.33 1.67 3.44
CA LEU A 67 0.42 1.50 2.00
C LEU A 67 0.25 0.04 1.60
N SER A 68 0.91 -0.88 2.29
CA SER A 68 0.71 -2.32 2.06
C SER A 68 -0.74 -2.73 2.33
N ARG A 69 -1.30 -2.27 3.45
CA ARG A 69 -2.67 -2.59 3.85
C ARG A 69 -3.71 -2.15 2.81
N TYR A 70 -3.58 -0.93 2.33
CA TYR A 70 -4.62 -0.36 1.46
C TYR A 70 -4.38 -0.59 -0.02
N LEU A 71 -3.13 -0.75 -0.46
CA LEU A 71 -2.82 -0.96 -1.87
C LEU A 71 -2.66 -2.43 -2.23
N LEU A 72 -1.92 -3.20 -1.43
CA LEU A 72 -1.63 -4.61 -1.72
C LEU A 72 -2.66 -5.56 -1.12
N TRP A 73 -3.27 -5.17 0.00
CA TRP A 73 -4.29 -5.92 0.73
C TRP A 73 -5.59 -5.11 0.84
N GLY A 74 -5.87 -4.27 -0.13
CA GLY A 74 -7.06 -3.42 -0.15
C GLY A 74 -8.33 -4.21 -0.47
N ASP A 75 -9.42 -3.48 -0.70
CA ASP A 75 -10.72 -4.10 -0.94
C ASP A 75 -10.85 -4.74 -2.32
N SER A 76 -9.92 -4.43 -3.22
CA SER A 76 -9.93 -4.92 -4.60
C SER A 76 -8.59 -5.60 -4.92
N THR A 77 -8.60 -6.46 -5.94
CA THR A 77 -7.38 -7.02 -6.50
C THR A 77 -6.75 -6.11 -7.57
N ASP A 78 -7.37 -4.97 -7.85
CA ASP A 78 -6.89 -3.97 -8.80
C ASP A 78 -6.09 -2.90 -8.05
N LEU A 79 -4.78 -2.88 -8.25
CA LEU A 79 -3.89 -1.91 -7.59
C LEU A 79 -4.30 -0.46 -7.87
N GLY A 80 -4.64 -0.14 -9.12
CA GLY A 80 -5.04 1.22 -9.49
C GLY A 80 -6.30 1.67 -8.76
N LYS A 81 -7.29 0.78 -8.62
CA LYS A 81 -8.51 1.05 -7.89
C LYS A 81 -8.21 1.27 -6.39
N ASN A 82 -7.36 0.42 -5.82
CA ASN A 82 -6.95 0.55 -4.42
C ASN A 82 -6.19 1.87 -4.18
N LEU A 83 -5.34 2.25 -5.11
CA LEU A 83 -4.60 3.52 -5.04
C LEU A 83 -5.55 4.71 -5.05
N ARG A 84 -6.53 4.73 -5.97
CA ARG A 84 -7.51 5.82 -6.02
C ARG A 84 -8.30 5.94 -4.73
N THR A 85 -8.72 4.82 -4.16
CA THR A 85 -9.43 4.80 -2.88
C THR A 85 -8.56 5.33 -1.74
N PHE A 86 -7.31 4.91 -1.70
CA PHE A 86 -6.34 5.37 -0.70
C PHE A 86 -6.14 6.88 -0.76
N LEU A 87 -5.91 7.42 -1.96
CA LEU A 87 -5.69 8.86 -2.15
C LEU A 87 -6.91 9.67 -1.71
N LYS A 88 -8.11 9.18 -2.01
CA LYS A 88 -9.34 9.83 -1.59
C LYS A 88 -9.52 9.79 -0.07
N ASP A 89 -9.34 8.63 0.54
CA ASP A 89 -9.58 8.44 1.97
C ASP A 89 -8.58 9.20 2.83
N PHE A 90 -7.36 9.35 2.35
CA PHE A 90 -6.30 10.10 3.04
C PHE A 90 -6.24 11.56 2.60
N GLU A 91 -7.19 11.99 1.78
CA GLU A 91 -7.28 13.39 1.30
C GLU A 91 -5.99 13.86 0.63
N ILE A 92 -5.41 13.01 -0.20
CA ILE A 92 -4.18 13.29 -0.95
C ILE A 92 -4.55 13.75 -2.35
N GLU A 93 -4.02 14.90 -2.76
CA GLU A 93 -4.28 15.46 -4.10
C GLU A 93 -3.59 14.64 -5.19
N VAL A 94 -4.21 14.59 -6.35
CA VAL A 94 -3.64 13.96 -7.54
C VAL A 94 -3.14 14.96 -8.56
#